data_a45c2c2e96718e6adb7f96bebd439caf
#
_entry.id   a45c2c2e96718e6adb7f96bebd439caf
#
_cell.length_a   1.000
_cell.length_b   1.000
_cell.length_c   1.000
_cell.angle_alpha   90.00
_cell.angle_beta   90.00
_cell.angle_gamma   90.00
#
_symmetry.space_group_name_H-M   'P 1'
#
loop_
_entity.id
_entity.type
_entity.pdbx_description
1 polymer ?
#
loop_
_entity_poly.entity_id
_entity_poly.type
_entity_poly.pdbx_seq_one_letter_code
_entity_poly.pdbx_strand_id
1 'polypeptide(L)'
;ESQALREAWLQRGYREASTDEVPEWVVVNSCAVTSGAVQDTRKLVRKLHRNQPEAAIVVTGCAAQVFTEEMAALPGVLRTVPQQAKADLCVGPDALHFACREADHFPEFPVTASSRARGLLKVQDGCSHGCTYCIVPHTRGPAVTRSPEKSLAEARHLFSGGLRELSVSGINLRQ
;
A
#
# COMPACT_ATOMS: atom_id res chain seq x y z
N GLU A 1 1.81 -3.85 -3.38
CA GLU A 1 2.00 -2.50 -2.88
C GLU A 1 3.01 -2.48 -1.71
N SER A 2 2.79 -3.19 -0.59
CA SER A 2 3.72 -3.19 0.56
C SER A 2 5.13 -3.66 0.18
N GLN A 3 5.26 -4.66 -0.68
CA GLN A 3 6.57 -5.13 -1.16
C GLN A 3 7.28 -4.05 -1.99
N ALA A 4 6.55 -3.30 -2.83
CA ALA A 4 7.14 -2.22 -3.60
C ALA A 4 7.66 -1.08 -2.72
N LEU A 5 6.93 -0.73 -1.64
CA LEU A 5 7.42 0.23 -0.65
C LEU A 5 8.70 -0.26 0.01
N ARG A 6 8.72 -1.54 0.44
CA ARG A 6 9.90 -2.17 1.04
C ARG A 6 11.12 -2.10 0.10
N GLU A 7 10.96 -2.51 -1.15
CA GLU A 7 12.03 -2.51 -2.15
C GLU A 7 12.53 -1.08 -2.43
N ALA A 8 11.61 -0.13 -2.60
CA ALA A 8 11.95 1.26 -2.83
C ALA A 8 12.77 1.87 -1.68
N TRP A 9 12.48 1.49 -0.44
CA TRP A 9 13.21 1.97 0.73
C TRP A 9 14.58 1.32 0.86
N LEU A 10 14.67 0.00 0.62
CA LEU A 10 15.97 -0.69 0.59
C LEU A 10 16.92 -0.07 -0.45
N GLN A 11 16.41 0.26 -1.65
CA GLN A 11 17.18 0.94 -2.69
C GLN A 11 17.66 2.34 -2.29
N ARG A 12 16.99 2.98 -1.31
CA ARG A 12 17.35 4.30 -0.77
C ARG A 12 18.23 4.24 0.48
N GLY A 13 18.69 3.05 0.84
CA GLY A 13 19.58 2.87 1.98
C GLY A 13 18.89 2.64 3.32
N TYR A 14 17.54 2.57 3.35
CA TYR A 14 16.86 2.06 4.54
C TYR A 14 17.14 0.57 4.71
N ARG A 15 17.13 0.09 5.92
CA ARG A 15 17.23 -1.33 6.23
C ARG A 15 16.00 -1.82 6.98
N GLU A 16 15.67 -3.08 6.86
CA GLU A 16 14.66 -3.69 7.72
C GLU A 16 15.21 -3.90 9.12
N ALA A 17 14.44 -3.49 10.11
CA ALA A 17 14.75 -3.82 11.49
C ALA A 17 14.54 -5.31 11.72
N SER A 18 15.45 -5.94 12.46
CA SER A 18 15.28 -7.31 12.93
C SER A 18 14.21 -7.37 14.03
N THR A 19 13.79 -8.59 14.40
CA THR A 19 12.72 -8.81 15.39
C THR A 19 13.08 -8.21 16.77
N ASP A 20 14.37 -8.11 17.07
CA ASP A 20 14.89 -7.65 18.37
C ASP A 20 15.30 -6.18 18.36
N GLU A 21 15.16 -5.50 17.22
CA GLU A 21 15.48 -4.09 17.08
C GLU A 21 14.21 -3.23 17.18
N VAL A 22 14.35 -2.04 17.77
CA VAL A 22 13.30 -1.02 17.72
C VAL A 22 13.43 -0.28 16.38
N PRO A 23 12.43 -0.38 15.50
CA PRO A 23 12.47 0.34 14.23
C PRO A 23 12.26 1.84 14.45
N GLU A 24 12.93 2.67 13.67
CA GLU A 24 12.65 4.10 13.61
C GLU A 24 11.26 4.37 13.00
N TRP A 25 10.91 3.61 11.96
CA TRP A 25 9.66 3.75 11.23
C TRP A 25 8.90 2.44 11.11
N VAL A 26 7.58 2.50 11.31
CA VAL A 26 6.67 1.38 11.06
C VAL A 26 5.58 1.83 10.11
N VAL A 27 5.42 1.14 8.97
CA VAL A 27 4.31 1.40 8.04
C VAL A 27 3.25 0.32 8.16
N VAL A 28 2.04 0.74 8.48
CA VAL A 28 0.85 -0.11 8.56
C VAL A 28 -0.01 0.10 7.31
N ASN A 29 -0.04 -0.89 6.43
CA ASN A 29 -0.91 -0.89 5.25
C ASN A 29 -2.28 -1.44 5.63
N SER A 30 -3.24 -0.55 5.81
CA SER A 30 -4.56 -0.84 6.34
C SER A 30 -5.59 -1.26 5.29
N CYS A 31 -6.60 -2.01 5.71
CA CYS A 31 -7.76 -2.39 4.92
C CYS A 31 -9.04 -1.82 5.53
N ALA A 32 -10.03 -1.47 4.69
CA ALA A 32 -11.35 -1.00 5.11
C ALA A 32 -12.50 -1.79 4.50
N VAL A 33 -12.22 -2.91 3.82
CA VAL A 33 -13.25 -3.73 3.16
C VAL A 33 -14.22 -4.34 4.17
N THR A 34 -13.76 -4.61 5.39
CA THR A 34 -14.60 -5.08 6.49
C THR A 34 -14.37 -4.24 7.74
N SER A 35 -15.39 -4.12 8.59
CA SER A 35 -15.27 -3.48 9.90
C SER A 35 -14.24 -4.19 10.79
N GLY A 36 -14.13 -5.51 10.67
CA GLY A 36 -13.10 -6.30 11.36
C GLY A 36 -11.68 -5.87 10.98
N ALA A 37 -11.40 -5.67 9.69
CA ALA A 37 -10.09 -5.23 9.22
C ALA A 37 -9.71 -3.83 9.76
N VAL A 38 -10.68 -2.92 9.87
CA VAL A 38 -10.46 -1.61 10.49
C VAL A 38 -10.14 -1.75 11.97
N GLN A 39 -10.88 -2.60 12.70
CA GLN A 39 -10.63 -2.88 14.12
C GLN A 39 -9.25 -3.52 14.33
N ASP A 40 -8.86 -4.46 13.47
CA ASP A 40 -7.56 -5.11 13.55
C ASP A 40 -6.42 -4.12 13.29
N THR A 41 -6.61 -3.18 12.36
CA THR A 41 -5.67 -2.07 12.15
C THR A 41 -5.51 -1.25 13.44
N ARG A 42 -6.61 -0.87 14.10
CA ARG A 42 -6.56 -0.12 15.36
C ARG A 42 -5.87 -0.88 16.48
N LYS A 43 -6.16 -2.18 16.60
CA LYS A 43 -5.49 -3.05 17.59
C LYS A 43 -4.00 -3.17 17.32
N LEU A 44 -3.64 -3.36 16.05
CA LEU A 44 -2.24 -3.47 15.64
C LEU A 44 -1.46 -2.19 15.97
N VAL A 45 -1.97 -1.02 15.60
CA VAL A 45 -1.32 0.27 15.89
C VAL A 45 -1.12 0.47 17.39
N ARG A 46 -2.15 0.22 18.21
CA ARG A 46 -2.02 0.31 19.68
C ARG A 46 -1.01 -0.67 20.24
N LYS A 47 -0.94 -1.88 19.69
CA LYS A 47 0.05 -2.89 20.09
C LYS A 47 1.46 -2.45 19.71
N LEU A 48 1.65 -1.92 18.52
CA LEU A 48 2.94 -1.41 18.04
C LEU A 48 3.44 -0.28 18.96
N HIS A 49 2.61 0.73 19.18
CA HIS A 49 2.98 1.85 20.06
C HIS A 49 3.32 1.41 21.50
N ARG A 50 2.56 0.46 22.06
CA ARG A 50 2.83 -0.06 23.40
C ARG A 50 4.16 -0.82 23.48
N ASN A 51 4.50 -1.59 22.44
CA ASN A 51 5.72 -2.40 22.42
C ASN A 51 6.95 -1.60 21.96
N GLN A 52 6.74 -0.56 21.17
CA GLN A 52 7.78 0.25 20.52
C GLN A 52 7.37 1.73 20.56
N PRO A 53 7.36 2.37 21.74
CA PRO A 53 6.83 3.73 21.91
C PRO A 53 7.61 4.80 21.14
N GLU A 54 8.89 4.55 20.86
CA GLU A 54 9.77 5.47 20.10
C GLU A 54 9.61 5.35 18.57
N ALA A 55 8.95 4.29 18.09
CA ALA A 55 8.77 4.08 16.65
C ALA A 55 7.73 5.05 16.08
N ALA A 56 8.09 5.75 15.01
CA ALA A 56 7.15 6.57 14.25
C ALA A 56 6.23 5.69 13.38
N ILE A 57 4.94 5.71 13.65
CA ILE A 57 3.97 4.89 12.91
C ILE A 57 3.34 5.72 11.79
N VAL A 58 3.43 5.21 10.57
CA VAL A 58 2.73 5.71 9.38
C VAL A 58 1.61 4.75 9.03
N VAL A 59 0.36 5.22 9.02
CA VAL A 59 -0.78 4.40 8.60
C VAL A 59 -1.17 4.79 7.18
N THR A 60 -1.24 3.81 6.28
CA THR A 60 -1.67 4.00 4.89
C THR A 60 -2.71 2.95 4.49
N GLY A 61 -3.24 3.06 3.30
CA GLY A 61 -4.21 2.10 2.76
C GLY A 61 -5.66 2.56 2.89
N CYS A 62 -6.58 1.62 2.71
CA CYS A 62 -8.00 1.92 2.60
C CYS A 62 -8.59 2.54 3.88
N ALA A 63 -8.19 2.09 5.07
CA ALA A 63 -8.68 2.68 6.31
C ALA A 63 -8.12 4.10 6.51
N ALA A 64 -6.87 4.35 6.14
CA ALA A 64 -6.30 5.69 6.18
C ALA A 64 -6.99 6.66 5.20
N GLN A 65 -7.57 6.16 4.11
CA GLN A 65 -8.34 6.96 3.14
C GLN A 65 -9.70 7.39 3.69
N VAL A 66 -10.44 6.47 4.33
CA VAL A 66 -11.84 6.70 4.71
C VAL A 66 -11.98 7.17 6.15
N PHE A 67 -11.11 6.73 7.02
CA PHE A 67 -11.11 7.03 8.46
C PHE A 67 -9.85 7.81 8.85
N THR A 68 -9.48 8.81 8.05
CA THR A 68 -8.21 9.54 8.17
C THR A 68 -8.01 10.11 9.57
N GLU A 69 -9.00 10.84 10.09
CA GLU A 69 -8.94 11.47 11.42
C GLU A 69 -8.86 10.43 12.55
N GLU A 70 -9.65 9.36 12.46
CA GLU A 70 -9.62 8.29 13.45
C GLU A 70 -8.27 7.55 13.47
N MET A 71 -7.68 7.32 12.30
CA MET A 71 -6.36 6.69 12.20
C MET A 71 -5.25 7.62 12.70
N ALA A 72 -5.34 8.92 12.41
CA ALA A 72 -4.40 9.92 12.89
C ALA A 72 -4.45 10.11 14.41
N ALA A 73 -5.62 9.94 15.03
CA ALA A 73 -5.80 10.05 16.47
C ALA A 73 -5.29 8.82 17.26
N LEU A 74 -4.84 7.75 16.59
CA LEU A 74 -4.29 6.59 17.28
C LEU A 74 -2.92 6.90 17.90
N PRO A 75 -2.62 6.33 19.06
CA PRO A 75 -1.35 6.59 19.76
C PRO A 75 -0.15 6.14 18.93
N GLY A 76 0.88 6.97 18.87
CA GLY A 76 2.12 6.70 18.14
C GLY A 76 2.01 6.93 16.62
N VAL A 77 0.83 7.25 16.09
CA VAL A 77 0.69 7.58 14.67
C VAL A 77 1.21 9.00 14.44
N LEU A 78 2.33 9.07 13.74
CA LEU A 78 2.92 10.33 13.32
C LEU A 78 2.18 10.88 12.09
N ARG A 79 1.69 9.98 11.21
CA ARG A 79 1.10 10.38 9.93
C ARG A 79 0.13 9.34 9.38
N THR A 80 -0.91 9.83 8.73
CA THR A 80 -1.77 9.03 7.85
C THR A 80 -1.54 9.42 6.40
N VAL A 81 -1.40 8.41 5.53
CA VAL A 81 -1.23 8.61 4.08
C VAL A 81 -2.38 7.93 3.37
N PRO A 82 -3.25 8.68 2.70
CA PRO A 82 -4.39 8.12 1.97
C PRO A 82 -3.98 7.06 0.95
N GLN A 83 -4.89 6.15 0.62
CA GLN A 83 -4.63 5.10 -0.39
C GLN A 83 -4.19 5.69 -1.74
N GLN A 84 -4.76 6.82 -2.12
CA GLN A 84 -4.48 7.49 -3.39
C GLN A 84 -3.07 8.12 -3.42
N ALA A 85 -2.51 8.47 -2.27
CA ALA A 85 -1.16 9.02 -2.14
C ALA A 85 -0.11 7.95 -1.72
N LYS A 86 -0.51 6.68 -1.54
CA LYS A 86 0.38 5.62 -1.03
C LYS A 86 1.64 5.44 -1.86
N ALA A 87 1.57 5.60 -3.18
CA ALA A 87 2.73 5.43 -4.04
C ALA A 87 3.85 6.43 -3.74
N ASP A 88 3.51 7.60 -3.19
CA ASP A 88 4.48 8.62 -2.81
C ASP A 88 5.34 8.18 -1.61
N LEU A 89 4.85 7.23 -0.80
CA LEU A 89 5.67 6.58 0.24
C LEU A 89 6.88 5.82 -0.32
N CYS A 90 6.93 5.53 -1.63
CA CYS A 90 8.13 4.97 -2.25
C CYS A 90 9.35 5.91 -2.14
N VAL A 91 9.15 7.21 -1.91
CA VAL A 91 10.24 8.16 -1.68
C VAL A 91 10.88 7.98 -0.30
N GLY A 92 10.08 7.63 0.71
CA GLY A 92 10.53 7.39 2.08
C GLY A 92 9.37 7.58 3.06
N PRO A 93 9.49 7.04 4.28
CA PRO A 93 8.46 7.20 5.31
C PRO A 93 8.39 8.63 5.86
N ASP A 94 9.46 9.38 5.72
CA ASP A 94 9.67 10.77 6.14
C ASP A 94 9.26 11.80 5.08
N ALA A 95 8.81 11.35 3.91
CA ALA A 95 8.37 12.26 2.82
C ALA A 95 7.39 13.32 3.33
N LEU A 96 7.70 14.60 3.09
CA LEU A 96 6.96 15.72 3.65
C LEU A 96 5.68 16.05 2.86
N HIS A 97 5.62 15.69 1.59
CA HIS A 97 4.52 16.02 0.70
C HIS A 97 3.97 14.76 0.03
N PHE A 98 2.67 14.57 0.16
CA PHE A 98 1.92 13.53 -0.52
C PHE A 98 0.91 14.22 -1.43
N ALA A 99 1.10 14.08 -2.73
CA ALA A 99 0.13 14.55 -3.70
C ALA A 99 -0.98 13.51 -3.84
N CYS A 100 -2.22 13.88 -3.50
CA CYS A 100 -3.34 13.08 -3.95
C CYS A 100 -3.33 13.05 -5.47
N ARG A 101 -3.18 11.86 -6.04
CA ARG A 101 -3.16 11.69 -7.50
C ARG A 101 -4.53 12.01 -8.10
N GLU A 102 -4.51 12.45 -9.33
CA GLU A 102 -5.73 12.57 -10.12
C GLU A 102 -6.45 11.22 -10.17
N ALA A 103 -7.77 11.26 -10.10
CA ALA A 103 -8.61 10.07 -9.93
C ALA A 103 -8.51 9.06 -11.07
N ASP A 104 -8.01 9.47 -12.24
CA ASP A 104 -7.84 8.67 -13.45
C ASP A 104 -6.42 8.09 -13.61
N HIS A 105 -5.53 8.34 -12.64
CA HIS A 105 -4.14 7.89 -12.74
C HIS A 105 -3.92 6.54 -12.03
N PHE A 106 -3.41 5.54 -12.78
CA PHE A 106 -3.03 4.25 -12.21
C PHE A 106 -1.87 4.41 -11.21
N PRO A 107 -2.00 3.93 -9.96
CA PRO A 107 -0.93 4.03 -8.97
C PRO A 107 0.21 3.06 -9.31
N GLU A 108 1.34 3.60 -9.73
CA GLU A 108 2.52 2.81 -10.06
C GLU A 108 3.28 2.40 -8.80
N PHE A 109 3.47 1.09 -8.66
CA PHE A 109 4.28 0.48 -7.62
C PHE A 109 5.31 -0.42 -8.29
N PRO A 110 6.49 0.09 -8.61
CA PRO A 110 7.52 -0.71 -9.25
C PRO A 110 7.96 -1.84 -8.31
N VAL A 111 7.84 -3.08 -8.77
CA VAL A 111 8.33 -4.27 -8.09
C VAL A 111 9.48 -4.82 -8.92
N THR A 112 10.67 -4.89 -8.33
CA THR A 112 11.88 -5.32 -9.03
C THR A 112 12.22 -6.79 -8.76
N ALA A 113 11.74 -7.34 -7.66
CA ALA A 113 11.99 -8.72 -7.29
C ALA A 113 10.77 -9.34 -6.59
N SER A 114 10.64 -10.63 -6.66
CA SER A 114 9.67 -11.38 -5.87
C SER A 114 10.41 -12.34 -4.95
N SER A 115 10.19 -12.20 -3.65
CA SER A 115 10.65 -13.17 -2.66
C SER A 115 9.81 -14.45 -2.64
N ARG A 116 8.75 -14.50 -3.45
CA ARG A 116 7.81 -15.62 -3.55
C ARG A 116 7.95 -16.31 -4.89
N ALA A 117 7.65 -17.60 -4.95
CA ALA A 117 7.61 -18.36 -6.20
C ALA A 117 6.56 -17.84 -7.19
N ARG A 118 5.49 -17.21 -6.69
CA ARG A 118 4.41 -16.59 -7.45
C ARG A 118 4.45 -15.08 -7.28
N GLY A 119 4.53 -14.34 -8.38
CA GLY A 119 4.38 -12.88 -8.42
C GLY A 119 2.94 -12.44 -8.62
N LEU A 120 2.66 -11.20 -8.25
CA LEU A 120 1.37 -10.57 -8.45
C LEU A 120 1.56 -9.33 -9.33
N LEU A 121 0.94 -9.34 -10.50
CA LEU A 121 0.91 -8.20 -11.42
C LEU A 121 -0.44 -7.50 -11.30
N LYS A 122 -0.42 -6.30 -10.75
CA LYS A 122 -1.61 -5.46 -10.67
C LYS A 122 -1.77 -4.70 -11.99
N VAL A 123 -2.86 -4.95 -12.69
CA VAL A 123 -3.17 -4.33 -14.00
C VAL A 123 -4.37 -3.39 -13.96
N GLN A 124 -5.13 -3.39 -12.85
CA GLN A 124 -6.33 -2.57 -12.69
C GLN A 124 -6.50 -2.19 -11.22
N ASP A 125 -6.96 -0.98 -10.94
CA ASP A 125 -7.31 -0.52 -9.59
C ASP A 125 -8.62 0.28 -9.62
N GLY A 126 -9.22 0.47 -8.43
CA GLY A 126 -10.49 1.17 -8.32
C GLY A 126 -11.68 0.42 -8.93
N CYS A 127 -12.86 1.01 -8.82
CA CYS A 127 -14.10 0.45 -9.37
C CYS A 127 -15.13 1.55 -9.56
N SER A 128 -15.73 1.61 -10.77
CA SER A 128 -16.77 2.59 -11.10
C SER A 128 -18.20 2.07 -10.89
N HIS A 129 -18.37 0.86 -10.33
CA HIS A 129 -19.68 0.38 -9.91
C HIS A 129 -20.14 1.05 -8.62
N GLY A 130 -21.42 1.44 -8.58
CA GLY A 130 -22.08 2.07 -7.43
C GLY A 130 -22.75 1.06 -6.50
N CYS A 131 -22.15 -0.10 -6.22
CA CYS A 131 -22.75 -1.07 -5.30
C CYS A 131 -22.93 -0.47 -3.91
N THR A 132 -24.13 -0.49 -3.36
CA THR A 132 -24.54 0.21 -2.12
C THR A 132 -23.75 -0.22 -0.89
N TYR A 133 -23.22 -1.43 -0.89
CA TYR A 133 -22.44 -2.01 0.24
C TYR A 133 -20.93 -1.88 0.07
N CYS A 134 -20.46 -1.43 -1.09
CA CYS A 134 -19.04 -1.52 -1.43
C CYS A 134 -18.29 -0.21 -1.14
N ILE A 135 -17.25 -0.30 -0.33
CA ILE A 135 -16.41 0.85 0.04
C ILE A 135 -15.32 1.16 -1.01
N VAL A 136 -15.08 0.28 -1.97
CA VAL A 136 -13.95 0.38 -2.91
C VAL A 136 -13.93 1.71 -3.69
N PRO A 137 -15.03 2.22 -4.26
CA PRO A 137 -15.01 3.51 -4.94
C PRO A 137 -14.53 4.67 -4.05
N HIS A 138 -14.84 4.63 -2.76
CA HIS A 138 -14.45 5.66 -1.80
C HIS A 138 -13.00 5.52 -1.34
N THR A 139 -12.43 4.32 -1.41
CA THR A 139 -11.05 4.05 -0.96
C THR A 139 -10.04 4.15 -2.08
N ARG A 140 -10.37 3.62 -3.26
CA ARG A 140 -9.44 3.49 -4.40
C ARG A 140 -9.81 4.37 -5.59
N GLY A 141 -10.99 5.01 -5.55
CA GLY A 141 -11.48 5.82 -6.63
C GLY A 141 -12.12 5.02 -7.78
N PRO A 142 -12.36 5.69 -8.92
CA PRO A 142 -12.89 5.06 -10.12
C PRO A 142 -11.96 3.98 -10.67
N ALA A 143 -12.49 3.15 -11.59
CA ALA A 143 -11.70 2.13 -12.27
C ALA A 143 -10.63 2.77 -13.15
N VAL A 144 -9.39 2.38 -12.94
CA VAL A 144 -8.24 2.77 -13.76
C VAL A 144 -7.47 1.53 -14.19
N THR A 145 -7.05 1.51 -15.45
CA THR A 145 -6.35 0.37 -16.05
C THR A 145 -4.90 0.77 -16.35
N ARG A 146 -3.99 -0.11 -16.00
CA ARG A 146 -2.58 0.03 -16.34
C ARG A 146 -2.38 -0.25 -17.83
N SER A 147 -1.52 0.52 -18.51
CA SER A 147 -1.26 0.28 -19.92
C SER A 147 -0.70 -1.14 -20.16
N PRO A 148 -1.10 -1.79 -21.26
CA PRO A 148 -0.58 -3.12 -21.61
C PRO A 148 0.94 -3.15 -21.73
N GLU A 149 1.55 -2.09 -22.27
CA GLU A 149 3.00 -1.96 -22.45
C GLU A 149 3.74 -2.00 -21.12
N LYS A 150 3.28 -1.21 -20.14
CA LYS A 150 3.85 -1.20 -18.79
C LYS A 150 3.63 -2.52 -18.07
N SER A 151 2.46 -3.13 -18.26
CA SER A 151 2.14 -4.43 -17.65
C SER A 151 3.05 -5.54 -18.22
N LEU A 152 3.27 -5.56 -19.52
CA LEU A 152 4.18 -6.50 -20.18
C LEU A 152 5.65 -6.25 -19.79
N ALA A 153 6.06 -5.00 -19.67
CA ALA A 153 7.42 -4.66 -19.25
C ALA A 153 7.71 -5.17 -17.83
N GLU A 154 6.79 -4.96 -16.88
CA GLU A 154 6.93 -5.49 -15.52
C GLU A 154 6.89 -7.02 -15.49
N ALA A 155 5.99 -7.65 -16.24
CA ALA A 155 5.94 -9.11 -16.34
C ALA A 155 7.27 -9.69 -16.84
N ARG A 156 7.83 -9.13 -17.91
CA ARG A 156 9.13 -9.55 -18.45
C ARG A 156 10.25 -9.36 -17.43
N HIS A 157 10.26 -8.23 -16.74
CA HIS A 157 11.25 -7.95 -15.68
C HIS A 157 11.17 -8.98 -14.56
N LEU A 158 9.98 -9.31 -14.07
CA LEU A 158 9.78 -10.31 -13.03
C LEU A 158 10.22 -11.71 -13.48
N PHE A 159 9.92 -12.12 -14.72
CA PHE A 159 10.34 -13.40 -15.26
C PHE A 159 11.86 -13.46 -15.46
N SER A 160 12.49 -12.38 -15.93
CA SER A 160 13.96 -12.32 -16.05
C SER A 160 14.66 -12.41 -14.68
N GLY A 161 14.00 -11.93 -13.61
CA GLY A 161 14.44 -12.10 -12.23
C GLY A 161 14.21 -13.51 -11.64
N GLY A 162 13.75 -14.48 -12.45
CA GLY A 162 13.59 -15.88 -12.05
C GLY A 162 12.19 -16.27 -11.58
N LEU A 163 11.21 -15.36 -11.67
CA LEU A 163 9.82 -15.69 -11.36
C LEU A 163 9.30 -16.77 -12.33
N ARG A 164 8.55 -17.75 -11.82
CA ARG A 164 8.02 -18.87 -12.63
C ARG A 164 6.51 -18.77 -12.83
N GLU A 165 5.81 -18.07 -11.97
CA GLU A 165 4.36 -17.94 -12.01
C GLU A 165 3.95 -16.50 -11.73
N LEU A 166 3.02 -15.98 -12.54
CA LEU A 166 2.49 -14.64 -12.41
C LEU A 166 0.96 -14.67 -12.34
N SER A 167 0.40 -14.10 -11.28
CA SER A 167 -1.03 -13.88 -11.17
C SER A 167 -1.38 -12.45 -11.56
N VAL A 168 -2.24 -12.30 -12.55
CA VAL A 168 -2.81 -11.00 -12.94
C VAL A 168 -3.93 -10.63 -11.98
N SER A 169 -3.90 -9.42 -11.45
CA SER A 169 -4.83 -8.96 -10.41
C SER A 169 -5.38 -7.57 -10.70
N GLY A 170 -6.62 -7.36 -10.28
CA GLY A 170 -7.32 -6.08 -10.27
C GLY A 170 -8.53 -6.16 -9.34
N ILE A 171 -9.15 -5.02 -9.08
CA ILE A 171 -10.38 -4.96 -8.28
C ILE A 171 -11.57 -5.48 -9.10
N ASN A 172 -11.64 -5.06 -10.37
CA ASN A 172 -12.64 -5.55 -11.32
C ASN A 172 -12.04 -5.55 -12.72
N LEU A 173 -11.53 -6.69 -13.16
CA LEU A 173 -10.84 -6.86 -14.44
C LEU A 173 -11.76 -6.68 -15.68
N ARG A 174 -13.05 -6.43 -15.47
CA ARG A 174 -14.02 -6.16 -16.54
C ARG A 174 -14.20 -4.66 -16.81
N GLN A 175 -13.51 -3.81 -16.10
CA GLN A 175 -13.56 -2.34 -16.26
C GLN A 175 -12.24 -1.80 -16.76
#